data_8457789e5426c4a9e31ff3aca8109a15
#
_entry.id   8457789e5426c4a9e31ff3aca8109a15
#
_cell.length_a   1.000
_cell.length_b   1.000
_cell.length_c   1.000
_cell.angle_alpha   90.00
_cell.angle_beta   90.00
_cell.angle_gamma   90.00
#
_symmetry.space_group_name_H-M   'P 1'
#
loop_
_entity.id
_entity.type
_entity.pdbx_description
1 polymer ?
#
loop_
_entity_poly.entity_id
_entity_poly.type
_entity_poly.pdbx_seq_one_letter_code
_entity_poly.pdbx_strand_id
1 'polypeptide(L)'
;MSTWFSFSSPFVIGKTSHGAGVRFLNDRYGLFTTQSLYAQYAYRQKLGKGYLSVGVDLGFVNVGFKGDSVNLSKMGDEYHDANDQAIPVGSKSGMKFDMGLGVYYSTPTWWVGASYSHLTQPKVDWSDGASGVEQVVTLTGTMYVAGGYHFRLKNYREWVLTPSAMVMTDFASWDVNLTLMCDYKDRYRWGLGY
;
A
#
# COMPACT_ATOMS: atom_id res chain seq x y z
N MET A 1 -0.85 6.33 14.30
CA MET A 1 -1.88 5.29 14.56
C MET A 1 -2.54 4.95 13.24
N SER A 2 -2.47 3.69 12.83
CA SER A 2 -2.99 3.24 11.54
C SER A 2 -4.22 2.34 11.77
N THR A 3 -5.28 2.56 11.02
CA THR A 3 -6.46 1.71 10.98
C THR A 3 -6.64 1.20 9.57
N TRP A 4 -6.73 -0.11 9.43
CA TRP A 4 -6.86 -0.77 8.15
C TRP A 4 -8.06 -1.70 8.15
N PHE A 5 -8.84 -1.63 7.10
CA PHE A 5 -9.98 -2.52 6.85
C PHE A 5 -9.98 -2.96 5.40
N SER A 6 -10.20 -4.26 5.17
CA SER A 6 -10.44 -4.78 3.82
C SER A 6 -11.50 -5.86 3.83
N PHE A 7 -12.28 -5.86 2.78
CA PHE A 7 -13.25 -6.92 2.49
C PHE A 7 -13.08 -7.33 1.04
N SER A 8 -13.02 -8.64 0.79
CA SER A 8 -12.97 -9.18 -0.57
C SER A 8 -13.80 -10.45 -0.68
N SER A 9 -14.41 -10.64 -1.85
CA SER A 9 -15.23 -11.81 -2.14
C SER A 9 -14.91 -12.35 -3.53
N PRO A 10 -14.64 -13.65 -3.65
CA PRO A 10 -14.55 -14.31 -4.95
C PRO A 10 -15.94 -14.58 -5.50
N PHE A 11 -16.09 -14.53 -6.82
CA PHE A 11 -17.31 -14.93 -7.53
C PHE A 11 -16.96 -15.51 -8.90
N VAL A 12 -17.91 -16.17 -9.53
CA VAL A 12 -17.71 -16.84 -10.81
C VAL A 12 -18.71 -16.28 -11.82
N ILE A 13 -18.22 -15.86 -12.98
CA ILE A 13 -19.03 -15.46 -14.12
C ILE A 13 -18.74 -16.43 -15.26
N GLY A 14 -19.73 -17.25 -15.62
CA GLY A 14 -19.55 -18.29 -16.63
C GLY A 14 -18.54 -19.35 -16.19
N LYS A 15 -17.38 -19.40 -16.85
CA LYS A 15 -16.28 -20.35 -16.55
C LYS A 15 -15.05 -19.67 -15.93
N THR A 16 -15.13 -18.39 -15.62
CA THR A 16 -14.01 -17.61 -15.13
C THR A 16 -14.22 -17.18 -13.68
N SER A 17 -13.12 -17.14 -12.93
CA SER A 17 -13.12 -16.68 -11.55
C SER A 17 -12.78 -15.20 -11.48
N HIS A 18 -13.52 -14.49 -10.67
CA HIS A 18 -13.35 -13.06 -10.44
C HIS A 18 -13.26 -12.79 -8.95
N GLY A 19 -12.75 -11.65 -8.58
CA GLY A 19 -12.78 -11.13 -7.22
C GLY A 19 -13.15 -9.66 -7.22
N ALA A 20 -13.94 -9.26 -6.25
CA ALA A 20 -14.19 -7.86 -5.96
C ALA A 20 -13.92 -7.58 -4.50
N GLY A 21 -13.48 -6.38 -4.18
CA GLY A 21 -13.18 -5.99 -2.82
C GLY A 21 -13.22 -4.49 -2.60
N VAL A 22 -13.12 -4.13 -1.33
CA VAL A 22 -13.00 -2.76 -0.87
C VAL A 22 -11.89 -2.72 0.16
N ARG A 23 -11.03 -1.70 0.09
CA ARG A 23 -9.96 -1.44 1.04
C ARG A 23 -10.06 -0.02 1.54
N PHE A 24 -10.04 0.13 2.86
CA PHE A 24 -9.96 1.41 3.55
C PHE A 24 -8.68 1.45 4.40
N LEU A 25 -7.97 2.56 4.32
CA LEU A 25 -6.83 2.85 5.17
C LEU A 25 -6.99 4.26 5.75
N ASN A 26 -6.76 4.40 7.04
CA ASN A 26 -6.60 5.68 7.71
C ASN A 26 -5.31 5.63 8.51
N ASP A 27 -4.34 6.39 8.08
CA ASP A 27 -3.02 6.47 8.70
C ASP A 27 -2.77 7.88 9.23
N ARG A 28 -2.29 7.96 10.49
CA ARG A 28 -1.92 9.20 11.15
C ARG A 28 -0.49 9.11 11.64
N TYR A 29 0.34 9.95 11.05
CA TYR A 29 1.74 10.06 11.41
C TYR A 29 2.10 11.52 11.72
N GLY A 30 2.32 11.82 13.02
CA GLY A 30 2.53 13.19 13.47
C GLY A 30 1.35 14.09 13.13
N LEU A 31 1.60 15.13 12.37
CA LEU A 31 0.61 16.11 11.91
C LEU A 31 -0.10 15.70 10.61
N PHE A 32 0.39 14.65 9.95
CA PHE A 32 -0.17 14.18 8.69
C PHE A 32 -1.23 13.11 8.93
N THR A 33 -2.27 13.15 8.11
CA THR A 33 -3.31 12.14 8.05
C THR A 33 -3.52 11.74 6.61
N THR A 34 -3.37 10.45 6.31
CA THR A 34 -3.67 9.89 4.99
C THR A 34 -4.84 8.95 5.12
N GLN A 35 -5.88 9.20 4.36
CA GLN A 35 -7.07 8.34 4.27
C GLN A 35 -7.24 7.89 2.83
N SER A 36 -7.45 6.61 2.63
CA SER A 36 -7.71 6.08 1.30
C SER A 36 -8.84 5.07 1.30
N LEU A 37 -9.62 5.08 0.23
CA LEU A 37 -10.69 4.14 -0.04
C LEU A 37 -10.57 3.67 -1.49
N TYR A 38 -10.42 2.36 -1.69
CA TYR A 38 -10.31 1.74 -3.00
C TYR A 38 -11.35 0.65 -3.19
N ALA A 39 -11.99 0.65 -4.34
CA ALA A 39 -12.66 -0.51 -4.88
C ALA A 39 -11.65 -1.34 -5.68
N GLN A 40 -11.70 -2.64 -5.51
CA GLN A 40 -10.76 -3.59 -6.10
C GLN A 40 -11.49 -4.58 -6.97
N TYR A 41 -10.92 -4.87 -8.13
CA TYR A 41 -11.42 -5.92 -9.01
C TYR A 41 -10.25 -6.76 -9.51
N ALA A 42 -10.45 -8.08 -9.57
CA ALA A 42 -9.48 -9.02 -10.09
C ALA A 42 -10.15 -10.03 -11.03
N TYR A 43 -9.49 -10.30 -12.13
CA TYR A 43 -9.81 -11.36 -13.07
C TYR A 43 -8.79 -12.48 -12.91
N ARG A 44 -9.25 -13.72 -12.79
CA ARG A 44 -8.41 -14.89 -12.61
C ARG A 44 -8.67 -15.93 -13.69
N GLN A 45 -7.60 -16.28 -14.42
CA GLN A 45 -7.64 -17.24 -15.51
C GLN A 45 -6.67 -18.39 -15.24
N LYS A 46 -7.10 -19.62 -15.55
CA LYS A 46 -6.20 -20.77 -15.54
C LYS A 46 -5.22 -20.66 -16.69
N LEU A 47 -3.93 -20.74 -16.40
CA LEU A 47 -2.85 -20.68 -17.38
C LEU A 47 -1.83 -21.78 -17.08
N GLY A 48 -1.78 -22.78 -17.93
CA GLY A 48 -0.89 -23.94 -17.74
C GLY A 48 -1.18 -24.68 -16.44
N LYS A 49 -0.15 -24.83 -15.60
CA LYS A 49 -0.24 -25.51 -14.29
C LYS A 49 -0.69 -24.61 -13.15
N GLY A 50 -0.92 -23.33 -13.42
CA GLY A 50 -1.27 -22.33 -12.40
C GLY A 50 -2.43 -21.44 -12.81
N TYR A 51 -2.56 -20.35 -12.10
CA TYR A 51 -3.56 -19.31 -12.31
C TYR A 51 -2.89 -17.95 -12.43
N LEU A 52 -3.21 -17.25 -13.50
CA LEU A 52 -2.87 -15.84 -13.68
C LEU A 52 -4.04 -15.00 -13.17
N SER A 53 -3.72 -14.03 -12.32
CA SER A 53 -4.67 -13.03 -11.85
C SER A 53 -4.18 -11.64 -12.25
N VAL A 54 -5.08 -10.82 -12.78
CA VAL A 54 -4.83 -9.41 -13.07
C VAL A 54 -5.84 -8.61 -12.27
N GLY A 55 -5.37 -7.60 -11.57
CA GLY A 55 -6.20 -6.78 -10.69
C GLY A 55 -6.01 -5.29 -10.94
N VAL A 56 -7.04 -4.54 -10.60
CA VAL A 56 -7.07 -3.08 -10.62
C VAL A 56 -7.68 -2.57 -9.32
N ASP A 57 -7.07 -1.51 -8.79
CA ASP A 57 -7.58 -0.72 -7.67
C ASP A 57 -7.99 0.64 -8.22
N LEU A 58 -9.19 1.10 -7.88
CA LEU A 58 -9.69 2.43 -8.22
C LEU A 58 -10.24 3.07 -6.97
N GLY A 59 -9.82 4.29 -6.67
CA GLY A 59 -10.26 4.92 -5.44
C GLY A 59 -9.85 6.38 -5.28
N PHE A 60 -9.90 6.80 -4.04
CA PHE A 60 -9.55 8.16 -3.66
C PHE A 60 -8.60 8.12 -2.47
N VAL A 61 -7.65 9.04 -2.49
CA VAL A 61 -6.76 9.32 -1.38
C VAL A 61 -6.94 10.76 -0.95
N ASN A 62 -7.09 10.95 0.36
CA ASN A 62 -7.14 12.26 1.02
C ASN A 62 -5.90 12.39 1.89
N VAL A 63 -5.12 13.43 1.64
CA VAL A 63 -3.95 13.76 2.46
C VAL A 63 -4.22 15.06 3.18
N GLY A 64 -4.15 15.01 4.51
CA GLY A 64 -4.41 16.15 5.38
C GLY A 64 -3.21 16.48 6.26
N PHE A 65 -3.05 17.76 6.55
CA PHE A 65 -2.09 18.30 7.49
C PHE A 65 -2.81 19.10 8.56
N LYS A 66 -2.50 18.87 9.83
CA LYS A 66 -3.09 19.57 10.98
C LYS A 66 -2.15 20.67 11.48
N GLY A 67 -2.10 21.79 10.76
CA GLY A 67 -1.30 22.96 11.13
C GLY A 67 -1.75 23.63 12.43
N ASP A 68 -3.05 23.58 12.75
CA ASP A 68 -3.59 24.16 13.99
C ASP A 68 -3.01 23.55 15.28
N SER A 69 -2.42 22.35 15.18
CA SER A 69 -1.75 21.70 16.31
C SER A 69 -0.33 22.20 16.52
N VAL A 70 0.22 22.96 15.58
CA VAL A 70 1.55 23.57 15.68
C VAL A 70 1.40 24.95 16.34
N ASN A 71 1.76 25.03 17.60
CA ASN A 71 1.65 26.27 18.36
C ASN A 71 2.93 27.12 18.17
N LEU A 72 3.07 27.73 17.00
CA LEU A 72 4.23 28.55 16.63
C LEU A 72 4.45 29.72 17.60
N SER A 73 3.38 30.26 18.20
CA SER A 73 3.47 31.34 19.16
C SER A 73 4.12 30.95 20.50
N LYS A 74 4.21 29.65 20.81
CA LYS A 74 4.93 29.16 21.99
C LYS A 74 6.38 28.75 21.69
N MET A 75 6.75 28.69 20.41
CA MET A 75 8.11 28.42 19.94
C MET A 75 8.93 29.68 19.66
N GLY A 76 8.44 30.85 20.05
CA GLY A 76 9.16 32.11 19.90
C GLY A 76 10.39 32.17 20.81
N ASP A 77 11.41 31.38 20.44
CA ASP A 77 12.76 31.49 20.94
C ASP A 77 13.66 32.12 19.85
N GLU A 78 14.91 32.43 20.20
CA GLU A 78 15.88 33.10 19.32
C GLU A 78 16.16 32.34 17.99
N TYR A 79 15.67 31.12 17.84
CA TYR A 79 15.94 30.22 16.73
C TYR A 79 14.68 29.86 15.89
N HIS A 80 13.49 30.25 16.32
CA HIS A 80 12.23 29.93 15.62
C HIS A 80 11.45 31.18 15.30
N ASP A 81 11.23 31.42 14.00
CA ASP A 81 10.38 32.49 13.52
C ASP A 81 8.89 32.07 13.67
N ALA A 82 8.14 32.83 14.46
CA ALA A 82 6.70 32.61 14.65
C ALA A 82 5.89 32.79 13.35
N ASN A 83 6.49 33.36 12.31
CA ASN A 83 5.92 33.59 10.98
C ASN A 83 6.61 32.76 9.89
N ASP A 84 7.17 31.59 10.21
CA ASP A 84 7.79 30.75 9.19
C ASP A 84 6.74 30.33 8.14
N GLN A 85 6.89 30.90 6.93
CA GLN A 85 6.01 30.67 5.80
C GLN A 85 6.16 29.24 5.22
N ALA A 86 7.17 28.47 5.61
CA ALA A 86 7.36 27.08 5.21
C ALA A 86 6.38 26.13 5.91
N ILE A 87 5.78 26.56 7.04
CA ILE A 87 4.80 25.75 7.78
C ILE A 87 3.39 26.21 7.41
N PRO A 88 2.53 25.33 6.85
CA PRO A 88 1.15 25.69 6.53
C PRO A 88 0.41 26.14 7.80
N VAL A 89 -0.15 27.33 7.76
CA VAL A 89 -1.05 27.83 8.82
C VAL A 89 -2.42 27.23 8.63
N GLY A 90 -2.96 26.61 9.69
CA GLY A 90 -4.29 25.99 9.66
C GLY A 90 -4.28 24.54 9.17
N SER A 91 -5.44 23.91 9.25
CA SER A 91 -5.62 22.53 8.78
C SER A 91 -5.91 22.51 7.28
N LYS A 92 -5.12 21.79 6.54
CA LYS A 92 -5.24 21.61 5.08
C LYS A 92 -5.57 20.16 4.77
N SER A 93 -6.38 19.93 3.74
CA SER A 93 -6.61 18.60 3.21
C SER A 93 -6.98 18.64 1.74
N GLY A 94 -6.68 17.58 1.02
CA GLY A 94 -7.06 17.46 -0.37
C GLY A 94 -7.30 16.01 -0.76
N MET A 95 -8.43 15.79 -1.47
CA MET A 95 -8.81 14.48 -1.99
C MET A 95 -8.49 14.41 -3.48
N LYS A 96 -7.87 13.30 -3.89
CA LYS A 96 -7.52 13.03 -5.30
C LYS A 96 -7.89 11.61 -5.67
N PHE A 97 -8.23 11.42 -6.95
CA PHE A 97 -8.42 10.10 -7.54
C PHE A 97 -7.07 9.41 -7.65
N ASP A 98 -7.08 8.11 -7.37
CA ASP A 98 -5.89 7.27 -7.46
C ASP A 98 -6.25 5.88 -7.98
N MET A 99 -5.26 5.23 -8.60
CA MET A 99 -5.42 3.88 -9.14
C MET A 99 -4.14 3.07 -8.98
N GLY A 100 -4.31 1.76 -8.95
CA GLY A 100 -3.24 0.79 -8.95
C GLY A 100 -3.54 -0.39 -9.85
N LEU A 101 -2.49 -1.07 -10.28
CA LEU A 101 -2.56 -2.26 -11.11
C LEU A 101 -1.74 -3.38 -10.48
N GLY A 102 -2.14 -4.63 -10.71
CA GLY A 102 -1.38 -5.76 -10.23
C GLY A 102 -1.55 -7.00 -11.12
N VAL A 103 -0.51 -7.80 -11.14
CA VAL A 103 -0.50 -9.12 -11.78
C VAL A 103 0.06 -10.14 -10.80
N TYR A 104 -0.54 -11.30 -10.77
CA TYR A 104 -0.14 -12.38 -9.87
C TYR A 104 -0.29 -13.73 -10.56
N TYR A 105 0.77 -14.53 -10.55
CA TYR A 105 0.74 -15.90 -11.04
C TYR A 105 1.05 -16.86 -9.92
N SER A 106 0.22 -17.87 -9.74
CA SER A 106 0.38 -18.86 -8.69
C SER A 106 0.24 -20.28 -9.21
N THR A 107 1.12 -21.14 -8.74
CA THR A 107 1.09 -22.59 -8.93
C THR A 107 0.96 -23.28 -7.55
N PRO A 108 0.78 -24.58 -7.46
CA PRO A 108 0.83 -25.30 -6.19
C PRO A 108 2.16 -25.23 -5.44
N THR A 109 3.26 -24.85 -6.13
CA THR A 109 4.62 -24.89 -5.58
C THR A 109 5.29 -23.53 -5.49
N TRP A 110 4.93 -22.57 -6.31
CA TRP A 110 5.54 -21.23 -6.30
C TRP A 110 4.55 -20.18 -6.78
N TRP A 111 4.82 -18.96 -6.44
CA TRP A 111 4.05 -17.80 -6.87
C TRP A 111 4.96 -16.59 -7.12
N VAL A 112 4.52 -15.71 -7.98
CA VAL A 112 5.14 -14.42 -8.24
C VAL A 112 4.06 -13.39 -8.49
N GLY A 113 4.30 -12.18 -8.04
CA GLY A 113 3.40 -11.05 -8.26
C GLY A 113 4.16 -9.76 -8.46
N ALA A 114 3.55 -8.87 -9.21
CA ALA A 114 4.01 -7.49 -9.34
C ALA A 114 2.80 -6.55 -9.27
N SER A 115 2.97 -5.41 -8.63
CA SER A 115 1.94 -4.37 -8.57
C SER A 115 2.56 -2.99 -8.58
N TYR A 116 1.78 -2.04 -9.07
CA TYR A 116 2.14 -0.63 -9.08
C TYR A 116 1.01 0.17 -8.44
N SER A 117 1.31 0.86 -7.36
CA SER A 117 0.38 1.71 -6.61
C SER A 117 0.63 3.17 -6.95
N HIS A 118 -0.38 4.01 -6.75
CA HIS A 118 -0.33 5.45 -7.06
C HIS A 118 0.07 5.72 -8.52
N LEU A 119 -0.57 5.01 -9.46
CA LEU A 119 -0.29 5.13 -10.89
C LEU A 119 -0.57 6.56 -11.40
N THR A 120 -1.55 7.24 -10.82
CA THR A 120 -1.91 8.62 -11.16
C THR A 120 -0.97 9.66 -10.53
N GLN A 121 -0.11 9.24 -9.58
CA GLN A 121 0.79 10.11 -8.82
C GLN A 121 0.07 11.38 -8.33
N PRO A 122 -1.01 11.24 -7.54
CA PRO A 122 -1.87 12.36 -7.22
C PRO A 122 -1.11 13.45 -6.45
N LYS A 123 -1.26 14.69 -6.94
CA LYS A 123 -0.67 15.87 -6.32
C LYS A 123 -1.74 16.60 -5.53
N VAL A 124 -1.51 16.73 -4.24
CA VAL A 124 -2.37 17.50 -3.34
C VAL A 124 -1.73 18.84 -3.10
N ASP A 125 -2.38 19.88 -3.57
CA ASP A 125 -1.95 21.26 -3.41
C ASP A 125 -2.61 21.88 -2.17
N TRP A 126 -1.77 22.39 -1.27
CA TRP A 126 -2.18 23.09 -0.05
C TRP A 126 -1.80 24.56 -0.08
N SER A 127 -1.39 25.09 -1.24
CA SER A 127 -0.96 26.45 -1.40
C SER A 127 -2.09 27.43 -1.01
N ASP A 128 -1.76 28.36 -0.14
CA ASP A 128 -2.60 29.54 0.10
C ASP A 128 -2.16 30.59 -0.93
N GLY A 129 -3.03 30.97 -1.83
CA GLY A 129 -2.74 31.98 -2.85
C GLY A 129 -2.24 33.32 -2.29
N ALA A 130 -2.24 33.50 -0.96
CA ALA A 130 -1.78 34.70 -0.26
C ALA A 130 -0.29 34.67 0.10
N SER A 131 0.33 33.50 0.30
CA SER A 131 1.73 33.40 0.77
C SER A 131 2.76 33.24 -0.35
N GLY A 132 2.33 32.95 -1.59
CA GLY A 132 3.24 32.73 -2.72
C GLY A 132 4.11 31.47 -2.62
N VAL A 133 3.93 30.65 -1.59
CA VAL A 133 4.65 29.39 -1.39
C VAL A 133 3.78 28.23 -1.88
N GLU A 134 4.27 27.51 -2.89
CA GLU A 134 3.62 26.29 -3.36
C GLU A 134 3.92 25.14 -2.41
N GLN A 135 2.86 24.62 -1.76
CA GLN A 135 2.93 23.47 -0.87
C GLN A 135 2.21 22.28 -1.52
N VAL A 136 2.95 21.52 -2.31
CA VAL A 136 2.43 20.37 -3.05
C VAL A 136 2.96 19.07 -2.46
N VAL A 137 2.06 18.21 -2.01
CA VAL A 137 2.39 16.83 -1.62
C VAL A 137 2.09 15.90 -2.78
N THR A 138 3.10 15.21 -3.29
CA THR A 138 2.96 14.23 -4.36
C THR A 138 3.05 12.82 -3.76
N LEU A 139 2.05 11.98 -4.03
CA LEU A 139 2.15 10.55 -3.73
C LEU A 139 2.91 9.88 -4.87
N THR A 140 4.13 9.45 -4.59
CA THR A 140 5.00 8.82 -5.57
C THR A 140 4.49 7.42 -5.90
N GLY A 141 4.48 7.09 -7.20
CA GLY A 141 4.17 5.76 -7.67
C GLY A 141 5.17 4.74 -7.14
N THR A 142 4.68 3.64 -6.58
CA THR A 142 5.51 2.62 -5.96
C THR A 142 5.27 1.27 -6.61
N MET A 143 6.34 0.62 -7.04
CA MET A 143 6.35 -0.72 -7.61
C MET A 143 6.68 -1.75 -6.53
N TYR A 144 5.92 -2.82 -6.51
CA TYR A 144 6.14 -3.99 -5.65
C TYR A 144 6.33 -5.21 -6.53
N VAL A 145 7.37 -6.00 -6.27
CA VAL A 145 7.58 -7.31 -6.89
C VAL A 145 7.83 -8.30 -5.77
N ALA A 146 7.05 -9.38 -5.73
CA ALA A 146 7.19 -10.40 -4.71
C ALA A 146 7.11 -11.80 -5.31
N GLY A 147 7.79 -12.75 -4.66
CA GLY A 147 7.72 -14.15 -5.05
C GLY A 147 8.05 -15.07 -3.89
N GLY A 148 7.56 -16.29 -3.98
CA GLY A 148 7.79 -17.30 -2.95
C GLY A 148 7.67 -18.71 -3.49
N TYR A 149 8.21 -19.64 -2.71
CA TYR A 149 8.21 -21.06 -3.05
C TYR A 149 7.75 -21.90 -1.86
N HIS A 150 6.88 -22.88 -2.11
CA HIS A 150 6.36 -23.80 -1.11
C HIS A 150 7.15 -25.10 -1.11
N PHE A 151 8.07 -25.25 -0.16
CA PHE A 151 8.83 -26.46 0.05
C PHE A 151 8.06 -27.45 0.95
N ARG A 152 7.60 -28.54 0.38
CA ARG A 152 7.02 -29.65 1.15
C ARG A 152 8.14 -30.63 1.53
N LEU A 153 8.36 -30.81 2.82
CA LEU A 153 9.41 -31.70 3.33
C LEU A 153 9.03 -33.17 3.09
N LYS A 154 9.88 -33.91 2.34
CA LYS A 154 9.59 -35.31 1.94
C LYS A 154 9.31 -36.23 3.12
N ASN A 155 10.05 -36.08 4.22
CA ASN A 155 9.94 -36.94 5.42
C ASN A 155 8.92 -36.41 6.43
N TYR A 156 8.49 -35.18 6.31
CA TYR A 156 7.55 -34.49 7.21
C TYR A 156 6.49 -33.78 6.38
N ARG A 157 5.62 -34.54 5.72
CA ARG A 157 4.59 -34.00 4.79
C ARG A 157 3.63 -33.00 5.41
N GLU A 158 3.60 -32.95 6.72
CA GLU A 158 2.78 -32.02 7.49
C GLU A 158 3.40 -30.61 7.58
N TRP A 159 4.67 -30.46 7.16
CA TRP A 159 5.41 -29.21 7.21
C TRP A 159 5.60 -28.63 5.80
N VAL A 160 5.23 -27.37 5.66
CA VAL A 160 5.47 -26.59 4.45
C VAL A 160 6.27 -25.35 4.83
N LEU A 161 7.48 -25.24 4.27
CA LEU A 161 8.30 -24.03 4.39
C LEU A 161 8.08 -23.15 3.17
N THR A 162 7.84 -21.88 3.41
CA THR A 162 7.60 -20.89 2.35
C THR A 162 8.53 -19.70 2.51
N PRO A 163 9.78 -19.76 2.00
CA PRO A 163 10.56 -18.56 1.80
C PRO A 163 9.92 -17.68 0.75
N SER A 164 9.94 -16.39 0.98
CA SER A 164 9.48 -15.37 0.05
C SER A 164 10.33 -14.11 0.16
N ALA A 165 10.38 -13.38 -0.94
CA ALA A 165 11.04 -12.09 -1.01
C ALA A 165 10.10 -11.08 -1.65
N MET A 166 10.16 -9.84 -1.19
CA MET A 166 9.47 -8.71 -1.78
C MET A 166 10.45 -7.56 -1.95
N VAL A 167 10.42 -6.96 -3.11
CA VAL A 167 11.15 -5.73 -3.43
C VAL A 167 10.12 -4.64 -3.64
N MET A 168 10.33 -3.52 -2.98
CA MET A 168 9.54 -2.31 -3.14
C MET A 168 10.45 -1.18 -3.64
N THR A 169 9.99 -0.41 -4.60
CA THR A 169 10.76 0.72 -5.13
C THR A 169 9.86 1.82 -5.67
N ASP A 170 10.27 3.05 -5.45
CA ASP A 170 9.76 4.25 -6.11
C ASP A 170 10.72 4.76 -7.19
N PHE A 171 11.67 3.89 -7.63
CA PHE A 171 12.77 4.15 -8.57
C PHE A 171 13.87 5.10 -8.05
N ALA A 172 13.68 5.72 -6.89
CA ALA A 172 14.71 6.50 -6.19
C ALA A 172 15.30 5.72 -5.01
N SER A 173 14.47 4.94 -4.33
CA SER A 173 14.82 4.09 -3.21
C SER A 173 14.39 2.65 -3.44
N TRP A 174 15.06 1.72 -2.73
CA TRP A 174 14.78 0.29 -2.79
C TRP A 174 14.67 -0.26 -1.37
N ASP A 175 13.63 -1.02 -1.14
CA ASP A 175 13.42 -1.79 0.09
C ASP A 175 13.27 -3.26 -0.26
N VAL A 176 13.93 -4.13 0.51
CA VAL A 176 13.90 -5.59 0.29
C VAL A 176 13.45 -6.26 1.58
N ASN A 177 12.34 -6.96 1.49
CA ASN A 177 11.78 -7.73 2.60
C ASN A 177 11.92 -9.23 2.33
N LEU A 178 12.54 -9.95 3.26
CA LEU A 178 12.67 -11.40 3.22
C LEU A 178 11.78 -12.01 4.29
N THR A 179 11.02 -13.03 3.94
CA THR A 179 10.12 -13.70 4.88
C THR A 179 10.26 -15.21 4.76
N LEU A 180 10.32 -15.88 5.89
CA LEU A 180 10.24 -17.34 5.97
C LEU A 180 9.01 -17.72 6.78
N MET A 181 8.05 -18.37 6.13
CA MET A 181 6.85 -18.91 6.78
C MET A 181 6.98 -20.42 6.91
N CYS A 182 6.48 -20.94 8.02
CA CYS A 182 6.41 -22.37 8.29
C CYS A 182 4.98 -22.74 8.67
N ASP A 183 4.36 -23.59 7.86
CA ASP A 183 3.02 -24.12 8.11
C ASP A 183 3.11 -25.56 8.60
N TYR A 184 2.37 -25.90 9.68
CA TYR A 184 2.25 -27.24 10.23
C TYR A 184 0.79 -27.70 10.21
N LYS A 185 0.54 -28.79 9.48
CA LYS A 185 -0.79 -29.43 9.34
C LYS A 185 -1.89 -28.48 8.84
N ASP A 186 -1.54 -27.40 8.12
CA ASP A 186 -2.46 -26.34 7.69
C ASP A 186 -3.27 -25.69 8.85
N ARG A 187 -2.79 -25.87 10.10
CA ARG A 187 -3.45 -25.33 11.31
C ARG A 187 -2.62 -24.28 12.02
N TYR A 188 -1.31 -24.48 12.05
CA TYR A 188 -0.39 -23.59 12.76
C TYR A 188 0.56 -22.97 11.76
N ARG A 189 0.75 -21.67 11.89
CA ARG A 189 1.64 -20.89 11.03
C ARG A 189 2.53 -20.00 11.86
N TRP A 190 3.84 -20.06 11.60
CA TRP A 190 4.85 -19.18 12.16
C TRP A 190 5.64 -18.53 11.05
N GLY A 191 6.13 -17.32 11.28
CA GLY A 191 6.95 -16.62 10.30
C GLY A 191 7.96 -15.70 10.95
N LEU A 192 9.07 -15.53 10.26
CA LEU A 192 10.10 -14.55 10.56
C LEU A 192 10.27 -13.70 9.29
N GLY A 193 10.42 -12.39 9.48
CA GLY A 193 10.66 -11.44 8.41
C GLY A 193 11.75 -10.46 8.79
N TYR A 194 12.48 -10.03 7.76
CA TYR A 194 13.52 -8.99 7.85
C TYR A 194 13.35 -8.02 6.68
#